data_d8e65de9db7da68956e921eef3d99367
#
_entry.id   d8e65de9db7da68956e921eef3d99367
#
_cell.length_a   1.000
_cell.length_b   1.000
_cell.length_c   1.000
_cell.angle_alpha   90.00
_cell.angle_beta   90.00
_cell.angle_gamma   90.00
#
_symmetry.space_group_name_H-M   'P 1'
#
loop_
_entity.id
_entity.type
_entity.pdbx_description
1 polymer ?
#
loop_
_entity_poly.entity_id
_entity_poly.type
_entity_poly.pdbx_seq_one_letter_code
_entity_poly.pdbx_strand_id
1 'polypeptide(L)'
;MFKKLLCYLVFLVGLNPVFSQKSSEKEKPKEEKFEEGKPVSSRILQNDKQFVTKGEATIKGQKVPYTATVGSLPVWNEEGQEIAGVFFNYFQRTDVTNQATRPLVFSFNGGPGTASVWMMIGYTGPRILNVDDEGFPVQPYGMKDNPNSILDVADIVYIDPVNTGFSRPANKDVPGKLFYGVSADIKYLADWINTFLSRYNRWASPKYLIGESYGTARVSGLALELQQSHWIYLNGVILVSPTDLGIERSGPVEAALKLPYFAATAWYHKALLPELQQKDLTDVLPEIEKFTIEEYLPAIAKGGTLSEAKRKEIVSKVSRYSGLSEKSVSQQNLDIPVNFFWKELLRDKGFTVGRLDSRYRGIDNKDAGDGPDYNAELTSWLHSFTPAINIYLREELKYKTDLKYYMFGPVHPWDRSGNKTGENLRDAMLQNPYLHVLVQSGYYDGACDYFNAKYNMWQMDAGGKLKDRMDWVGYRSGHMMYLRKPDIATSNEDLRKFIEKTITKKGQPAKY
;
A
#
# COMPACT_ATOMS: atom_id res chain seq x y z
N MET A 1 -34.73 18.17 -35.86
CA MET A 1 -35.42 19.47 -35.84
C MET A 1 -35.03 20.18 -34.56
N PHE A 2 -34.08 21.13 -34.68
CA PHE A 2 -34.12 22.55 -34.32
C PHE A 2 -34.39 22.87 -32.82
N LYS A 3 -33.63 23.70 -32.09
CA LYS A 3 -32.98 24.99 -32.45
C LYS A 3 -31.85 25.32 -31.41
N LYS A 4 -30.79 25.94 -31.92
CA LYS A 4 -29.77 26.69 -31.19
C LYS A 4 -30.34 27.94 -30.56
N LEU A 5 -29.90 28.29 -29.35
CA LEU A 5 -30.05 29.63 -28.82
C LEU A 5 -28.69 30.20 -28.43
N LEU A 6 -28.33 31.29 -29.10
CA LEU A 6 -27.12 32.08 -28.93
C LEU A 6 -27.47 33.25 -28.00
N CYS A 7 -26.78 33.43 -26.89
CA CYS A 7 -26.90 34.66 -26.08
C CYS A 7 -25.66 35.53 -26.26
N TYR A 8 -25.89 36.73 -26.78
CA TYR A 8 -24.91 37.82 -26.88
C TYR A 8 -24.77 38.52 -25.51
N LEU A 9 -23.54 38.75 -25.10
CA LEU A 9 -23.19 39.63 -23.97
C LEU A 9 -22.77 40.98 -24.54
N VAL A 10 -23.46 42.04 -24.14
CA VAL A 10 -23.21 43.44 -24.46
C VAL A 10 -22.17 44.02 -23.53
N PHE A 11 -21.06 44.55 -24.08
CA PHE A 11 -20.08 45.36 -23.34
C PHE A 11 -20.55 46.78 -23.19
N LEU A 12 -20.68 47.27 -21.97
CA LEU A 12 -20.85 48.68 -21.62
C LEU A 12 -19.47 49.30 -21.35
N VAL A 13 -19.09 50.26 -22.21
CA VAL A 13 -17.88 51.08 -22.04
C VAL A 13 -18.25 52.29 -21.16
N GLY A 14 -17.67 52.38 -19.98
CA GLY A 14 -17.75 53.53 -19.09
C GLY A 14 -16.55 54.47 -19.33
N LEU A 15 -16.84 55.69 -19.81
CA LEU A 15 -15.90 56.80 -19.92
C LEU A 15 -15.68 57.43 -18.53
N ASN A 16 -14.41 57.59 -18.11
CA ASN A 16 -13.97 58.40 -16.99
C ASN A 16 -13.09 59.54 -17.46
N PRO A 17 -13.21 60.71 -16.85
CA PRO A 17 -12.58 61.94 -17.33
C PRO A 17 -11.07 62.01 -16.92
N VAL A 18 -10.31 62.59 -17.84
CA VAL A 18 -8.90 62.94 -17.72
C VAL A 18 -8.71 64.06 -16.72
N PHE A 19 -7.99 63.83 -15.64
CA PHE A 19 -7.37 64.92 -14.85
C PHE A 19 -5.87 64.96 -15.18
N SER A 20 -5.46 66.09 -15.75
CA SER A 20 -4.08 66.51 -16.00
C SER A 20 -3.40 66.85 -14.69
N GLN A 21 -2.31 66.17 -14.33
CA GLN A 21 -1.39 66.64 -13.32
C GLN A 21 0.08 66.58 -13.81
N LYS A 22 0.78 67.64 -13.50
CA LYS A 22 2.14 68.02 -13.91
C LYS A 22 3.19 66.96 -13.63
N SER A 23 4.11 66.83 -14.58
CA SER A 23 5.32 66.06 -14.51
C SER A 23 6.23 66.44 -13.33
N SER A 24 6.53 65.46 -12.46
CA SER A 24 7.78 65.43 -11.70
C SER A 24 8.64 64.31 -12.28
N GLU A 25 9.82 64.64 -12.76
CA GLU A 25 10.84 63.64 -13.14
C GLU A 25 11.09 62.70 -11.99
N LYS A 26 10.70 61.41 -12.17
CA LYS A 26 11.12 60.28 -11.33
C LYS A 26 12.25 59.56 -12.03
N GLU A 27 13.38 59.45 -11.34
CA GLU A 27 14.50 58.58 -11.71
C GLU A 27 13.96 57.21 -12.19
N LYS A 28 14.46 56.77 -13.33
CA LYS A 28 14.24 55.43 -13.84
C LYS A 28 14.80 54.42 -12.86
N PRO A 29 14.03 53.38 -12.41
CA PRO A 29 14.58 52.29 -11.65
C PRO A 29 15.70 51.65 -12.47
N LYS A 30 16.87 51.42 -11.88
CA LYS A 30 17.92 50.59 -12.45
C LYS A 30 17.28 49.22 -12.72
N GLU A 31 17.30 48.80 -13.98
CA GLU A 31 17.05 47.38 -14.32
C GLU A 31 18.11 46.56 -13.58
N GLU A 32 17.71 45.90 -12.52
CA GLU A 32 18.44 44.77 -11.99
C GLU A 32 18.48 43.73 -13.11
N LYS A 33 19.66 43.58 -13.71
CA LYS A 33 19.96 42.45 -14.58
C LYS A 33 19.81 41.22 -13.74
N PHE A 34 18.69 40.50 -13.92
CA PHE A 34 18.59 39.12 -13.47
C PHE A 34 19.79 38.39 -14.11
N GLU A 35 20.78 38.01 -13.30
CA GLU A 35 21.71 36.98 -13.75
C GLU A 35 20.86 35.77 -14.16
N GLU A 36 21.02 35.35 -15.41
CA GLU A 36 20.45 34.08 -15.90
C GLU A 36 21.00 32.96 -14.98
N GLY A 37 20.28 32.64 -13.93
CA GLY A 37 20.62 31.56 -13.06
C GLY A 37 20.74 30.30 -13.93
N LYS A 38 21.84 29.57 -13.80
CA LYS A 38 21.99 28.23 -14.39
C LYS A 38 20.74 27.45 -14.15
N PRO A 39 20.14 26.81 -15.14
CA PRO A 39 18.88 26.04 -14.97
C PRO A 39 19.05 25.07 -13.80
N VAL A 40 18.23 25.23 -12.76
CA VAL A 40 18.43 24.63 -11.44
C VAL A 40 18.27 23.12 -11.45
N SER A 41 17.51 22.57 -12.38
CA SER A 41 17.51 21.15 -12.73
C SER A 41 16.59 20.87 -13.94
N SER A 42 16.75 19.69 -14.52
CA SER A 42 15.88 19.19 -15.58
C SER A 42 14.68 18.48 -14.98
N ARG A 43 13.49 18.62 -15.58
CA ARG A 43 12.31 17.81 -15.28
C ARG A 43 12.35 16.42 -15.93
N ILE A 44 13.52 15.97 -16.31
CA ILE A 44 13.78 14.67 -16.92
C ILE A 44 14.50 13.81 -15.88
N LEU A 45 14.10 12.56 -15.73
CA LEU A 45 14.81 11.60 -14.90
C LEU A 45 16.22 11.41 -15.48
N GLN A 46 17.22 11.62 -14.64
CA GLN A 46 18.60 11.30 -14.98
C GLN A 46 18.82 9.81 -14.67
N ASN A 47 18.58 8.98 -15.68
CA ASN A 47 18.69 7.55 -15.49
C ASN A 47 20.13 7.12 -15.21
N ASP A 48 20.28 6.02 -14.51
CA ASP A 48 21.55 5.45 -14.03
C ASP A 48 22.40 6.41 -13.17
N LYS A 49 21.81 7.49 -12.67
CA LYS A 49 22.46 8.42 -11.73
C LYS A 49 22.04 8.11 -10.30
N GLN A 50 23.05 8.01 -9.43
CA GLN A 50 22.86 7.64 -8.03
C GLN A 50 23.53 8.64 -7.11
N PHE A 51 22.96 8.83 -5.93
CA PHE A 51 23.47 9.64 -4.85
C PHE A 51 23.61 8.78 -3.61
N VAL A 52 24.77 8.85 -2.97
CA VAL A 52 25.06 8.08 -1.77
C VAL A 52 25.25 9.03 -0.60
N THR A 53 24.50 8.80 0.46
CA THR A 53 24.63 9.52 1.75
C THR A 53 24.91 8.52 2.87
N LYS A 54 25.51 9.01 3.95
CA LYS A 54 25.72 8.24 5.19
C LYS A 54 24.71 8.70 6.23
N GLY A 55 24.16 7.78 6.98
CA GLY A 55 23.26 8.03 8.09
C GLY A 55 23.51 7.10 9.25
N GLU A 56 22.89 7.38 10.37
CA GLU A 56 22.83 6.54 11.55
C GLU A 56 21.40 6.62 12.09
N ALA A 57 20.82 5.49 12.47
CA ALA A 57 19.52 5.43 13.13
C ALA A 57 19.63 4.65 14.44
N THR A 58 18.85 5.08 15.43
CA THR A 58 18.75 4.33 16.69
C THR A 58 17.62 3.30 16.56
N ILE A 59 17.99 2.02 16.47
CA ILE A 59 17.06 0.90 16.31
C ILE A 59 17.16 -0.01 17.55
N LYS A 60 16.03 -0.24 18.23
CA LYS A 60 15.99 -1.04 19.50
C LYS A 60 17.06 -0.57 20.51
N GLY A 61 17.33 0.74 20.57
CA GLY A 61 18.32 1.34 21.46
C GLY A 61 19.78 1.22 21.00
N GLN A 62 20.04 0.62 19.86
CA GLN A 62 21.39 0.49 19.26
C GLN A 62 21.56 1.43 18.08
N LYS A 63 22.75 2.04 17.98
CA LYS A 63 23.14 2.83 16.81
C LYS A 63 23.45 1.91 15.64
N VAL A 64 22.76 2.11 14.54
CA VAL A 64 22.93 1.36 13.29
C VAL A 64 23.39 2.33 12.20
N PRO A 65 24.69 2.34 11.87
CA PRO A 65 25.19 3.15 10.78
C PRO A 65 24.83 2.52 9.43
N TYR A 66 24.46 3.38 8.46
CA TYR A 66 24.07 2.92 7.14
C TYR A 66 24.50 3.89 6.03
N THR A 67 24.56 3.37 4.82
CA THR A 67 24.52 4.17 3.60
C THR A 67 23.12 4.13 3.01
N ALA A 68 22.67 5.27 2.49
CA ALA A 68 21.46 5.37 1.67
C ALA A 68 21.89 5.72 0.24
N THR A 69 21.62 4.83 -0.70
CA THR A 69 21.80 5.05 -2.14
C THR A 69 20.45 5.32 -2.76
N VAL A 70 20.29 6.49 -3.37
CA VAL A 70 19.06 6.89 -4.08
C VAL A 70 19.36 7.24 -5.52
N GLY A 71 18.47 6.84 -6.41
CA GLY A 71 18.66 7.09 -7.83
C GLY A 71 17.81 6.16 -8.69
N SER A 72 18.20 5.97 -9.93
CA SER A 72 17.49 5.06 -10.82
C SER A 72 18.43 4.07 -11.49
N LEU A 73 17.88 2.89 -11.78
CA LEU A 73 18.48 1.90 -12.69
C LEU A 73 17.61 1.74 -13.93
N PRO A 74 18.23 1.50 -15.09
CA PRO A 74 17.50 1.28 -16.32
C PRO A 74 16.78 -0.07 -16.35
N VAL A 75 15.71 -0.12 -17.14
CA VAL A 75 15.07 -1.32 -17.64
C VAL A 75 15.26 -1.34 -19.16
N TRP A 76 15.58 -2.50 -19.71
CA TRP A 76 15.80 -2.69 -21.14
C TRP A 76 14.73 -3.58 -21.77
N ASN A 77 14.53 -3.40 -23.09
CA ASN A 77 13.82 -4.37 -23.90
C ASN A 77 14.76 -5.54 -24.32
N GLU A 78 14.23 -6.47 -25.09
CA GLU A 78 14.99 -7.66 -25.54
C GLU A 78 16.13 -7.30 -26.51
N GLU A 79 16.07 -6.12 -27.16
CA GLU A 79 17.12 -5.58 -28.01
C GLU A 79 18.19 -4.79 -27.24
N GLY A 80 18.08 -4.70 -25.92
CA GLY A 80 19.03 -3.97 -25.07
C GLY A 80 18.84 -2.45 -25.10
N GLN A 81 17.70 -1.96 -25.61
CA GLN A 81 17.37 -0.54 -25.58
C GLN A 81 16.71 -0.18 -24.25
N GLU A 82 17.09 0.94 -23.69
CA GLU A 82 16.49 1.46 -22.47
C GLU A 82 15.03 1.87 -22.70
N ILE A 83 14.10 1.30 -21.93
CA ILE A 83 12.67 1.60 -22.00
C ILE A 83 12.15 2.36 -20.78
N ALA A 84 12.84 2.30 -19.65
CA ALA A 84 12.47 3.06 -18.44
C ALA A 84 13.65 3.23 -17.48
N GLY A 85 13.56 4.26 -16.64
CA GLY A 85 14.34 4.39 -15.42
C GLY A 85 13.47 4.12 -14.20
N VAL A 86 13.85 3.16 -13.37
CA VAL A 86 13.16 2.80 -12.15
C VAL A 86 13.92 3.36 -10.96
N PHE A 87 13.28 4.28 -10.26
CA PHE A 87 13.82 4.94 -9.07
C PHE A 87 13.74 4.02 -7.86
N PHE A 88 14.76 4.06 -7.01
CA PHE A 88 14.84 3.26 -5.81
C PHE A 88 15.55 4.01 -4.67
N ASN A 89 15.30 3.54 -3.44
CA ASN A 89 16.02 3.96 -2.24
C ASN A 89 16.56 2.69 -1.58
N TYR A 90 17.88 2.57 -1.51
CA TYR A 90 18.57 1.41 -0.93
C TYR A 90 19.26 1.81 0.37
N PHE A 91 18.86 1.20 1.48
CA PHE A 91 19.47 1.38 2.79
C PHE A 91 20.29 0.15 3.14
N GLN A 92 21.56 0.35 3.39
CA GLN A 92 22.53 -0.69 3.61
C GLN A 92 23.30 -0.43 4.92
N ARG A 93 23.18 -1.33 5.88
CA ARG A 93 23.95 -1.28 7.13
C ARG A 93 25.44 -1.43 6.84
N THR A 94 26.31 -0.63 7.50
CA THR A 94 27.75 -0.57 7.13
C THR A 94 28.69 -1.22 8.12
N ASP A 95 28.30 -1.47 9.35
CA ASP A 95 29.11 -2.12 10.40
C ASP A 95 28.97 -3.65 10.41
N VAL A 96 28.90 -4.27 9.25
CA VAL A 96 28.73 -5.71 9.07
C VAL A 96 29.97 -6.34 8.45
N THR A 97 30.28 -7.60 8.84
CA THR A 97 31.48 -8.30 8.39
C THR A 97 31.38 -8.85 6.96
N ASN A 98 30.18 -9.21 6.52
CA ASN A 98 29.95 -9.75 5.18
C ASN A 98 28.63 -9.26 4.61
N GLN A 99 28.71 -8.20 3.84
CA GLN A 99 27.56 -7.57 3.20
C GLN A 99 26.89 -8.48 2.17
N ALA A 100 27.66 -9.26 1.42
CA ALA A 100 27.12 -10.10 0.34
C ALA A 100 26.16 -11.18 0.84
N THR A 101 26.28 -11.62 2.09
CA THR A 101 25.44 -12.68 2.68
C THR A 101 24.38 -12.13 3.64
N ARG A 102 24.31 -10.81 3.83
CA ARG A 102 23.30 -10.20 4.66
C ARG A 102 21.92 -10.28 4.00
N PRO A 103 20.80 -10.51 4.73
CA PRO A 103 19.46 -10.50 4.15
C PRO A 103 19.15 -9.20 3.39
N LEU A 104 18.45 -9.33 2.27
CA LEU A 104 18.05 -8.24 1.38
C LEU A 104 16.55 -8.31 1.14
N VAL A 105 15.86 -7.21 1.45
CA VAL A 105 14.41 -7.06 1.29
C VAL A 105 14.12 -6.07 0.17
N PHE A 106 13.36 -6.48 -0.85
CA PHE A 106 12.79 -5.60 -1.86
C PHE A 106 11.36 -5.25 -1.47
N SER A 107 11.07 -3.97 -1.34
CA SER A 107 9.83 -3.44 -0.78
C SER A 107 9.03 -2.63 -1.79
N PHE A 108 7.72 -2.89 -1.84
CA PHE A 108 6.77 -2.26 -2.76
C PHE A 108 5.49 -1.84 -2.05
N ASN A 109 4.98 -0.65 -2.39
CA ASN A 109 3.57 -0.34 -2.20
C ASN A 109 2.73 -0.83 -3.40
N GLY A 110 1.43 -0.63 -3.32
CA GLY A 110 0.46 -1.15 -4.27
C GLY A 110 -0.14 -0.11 -5.21
N GLY A 111 -1.41 0.05 -5.13
CA GLY A 111 -2.22 0.95 -5.95
C GLY A 111 -3.03 0.27 -7.04
N PRO A 112 -2.46 -0.04 -8.22
CA PRO A 112 -1.07 -0.33 -8.62
C PRO A 112 -0.14 0.87 -8.85
N GLY A 113 -0.61 2.06 -8.97
CA GLY A 113 0.20 3.25 -9.29
C GLY A 113 0.78 3.99 -8.06
N THR A 114 1.05 3.34 -6.94
CA THR A 114 1.57 3.98 -5.73
C THR A 114 3.09 3.81 -5.61
N ALA A 115 3.80 4.90 -5.28
CA ALA A 115 5.21 4.86 -4.93
C ALA A 115 5.44 4.12 -3.61
N SER A 116 6.64 3.55 -3.40
CA SER A 116 6.98 2.77 -2.21
C SER A 116 7.25 3.61 -0.94
N VAL A 117 6.77 4.83 -0.94
CA VAL A 117 6.96 5.82 0.13
C VAL A 117 6.32 5.41 1.45
N TRP A 118 5.14 4.79 1.41
CA TRP A 118 4.41 4.41 2.62
C TRP A 118 5.15 3.33 3.41
N MET A 119 5.65 2.33 2.71
CA MET A 119 6.51 1.30 3.29
C MET A 119 7.84 1.87 3.77
N MET A 120 8.42 2.86 3.06
CA MET A 120 9.72 3.43 3.38
C MET A 120 9.69 4.32 4.62
N ILE A 121 8.82 5.35 4.65
CA ILE A 121 8.78 6.32 5.74
C ILE A 121 7.62 6.11 6.73
N GLY A 122 6.82 5.09 6.52
CA GLY A 122 5.74 4.70 7.45
C GLY A 122 6.03 3.39 8.19
N TYR A 123 6.86 2.49 7.65
CA TYR A 123 6.98 1.14 8.19
C TYR A 123 8.42 0.71 8.51
N THR A 124 9.15 0.21 7.52
CA THR A 124 10.39 -0.56 7.76
C THR A 124 11.67 0.26 7.64
N GLY A 125 11.62 1.46 7.06
CA GLY A 125 12.81 2.29 6.81
C GLY A 125 13.45 2.85 8.09
N PRO A 126 14.69 3.36 7.99
CA PRO A 126 15.43 3.88 9.15
C PRO A 126 14.87 5.21 9.68
N ARG A 127 14.12 5.93 8.88
CA ARG A 127 13.41 7.15 9.24
C ARG A 127 11.92 6.95 9.13
N ILE A 128 11.16 7.51 10.05
CA ILE A 128 9.71 7.35 10.12
C ILE A 128 9.01 8.69 10.30
N LEU A 129 7.81 8.76 9.77
CA LEU A 129 6.91 9.90 9.91
C LEU A 129 6.57 10.19 11.36
N ASN A 130 6.42 11.48 11.70
CA ASN A 130 5.92 11.88 13.00
C ASN A 130 4.40 11.83 13.05
N VAL A 131 3.88 10.82 13.73
CA VAL A 131 2.43 10.60 13.96
C VAL A 131 2.20 10.37 15.45
N ASP A 132 0.95 10.52 15.93
CA ASP A 132 0.57 10.17 17.29
C ASP A 132 0.55 8.64 17.51
N ASP A 133 0.15 8.21 18.70
CA ASP A 133 0.17 6.79 19.06
C ASP A 133 -0.87 5.95 18.28
N GLU A 134 -1.91 6.58 17.76
CA GLU A 134 -2.95 5.93 16.95
C GLU A 134 -2.72 6.07 15.44
N GLY A 135 -1.66 6.80 15.02
CA GLY A 135 -1.28 6.96 13.62
C GLY A 135 -1.80 8.21 12.93
N PHE A 136 -2.40 9.14 13.68
CA PHE A 136 -2.86 10.41 13.11
C PHE A 136 -1.71 11.40 12.90
N PRO A 137 -1.72 12.18 11.80
CA PRO A 137 -0.69 13.16 11.51
C PRO A 137 -0.58 14.24 12.59
N VAL A 138 0.66 14.57 12.99
CA VAL A 138 0.95 15.60 13.97
C VAL A 138 1.74 16.72 13.32
N GLN A 139 1.33 17.98 13.56
CA GLN A 139 2.08 19.16 13.10
C GLN A 139 3.08 19.65 14.17
N PRO A 140 4.25 20.22 13.75
CA PRO A 140 4.70 20.32 12.36
C PRO A 140 5.07 18.94 11.79
N TYR A 141 4.77 18.74 10.52
CA TYR A 141 5.09 17.48 9.85
C TYR A 141 6.61 17.31 9.79
N GLY A 142 7.06 16.10 10.07
CA GLY A 142 8.49 15.82 10.09
C GLY A 142 8.78 14.34 10.21
N MET A 143 10.06 14.03 10.27
CA MET A 143 10.56 12.68 10.39
C MET A 143 11.46 12.54 11.61
N LYS A 144 11.54 11.33 12.13
CA LYS A 144 12.41 10.94 13.24
C LYS A 144 13.05 9.59 12.94
N ASP A 145 14.01 9.17 13.77
CA ASP A 145 14.52 7.81 13.71
C ASP A 145 13.38 6.80 13.92
N ASN A 146 13.41 5.71 13.17
CA ASN A 146 12.50 4.60 13.36
C ASN A 146 13.12 3.58 14.32
N PRO A 147 12.72 3.55 15.61
CA PRO A 147 13.28 2.61 16.57
C PRO A 147 12.90 1.14 16.26
N ASN A 148 11.94 0.95 15.36
CA ASN A 148 11.42 -0.36 14.96
C ASN A 148 11.92 -0.82 13.58
N SER A 149 12.71 -0.01 12.86
CA SER A 149 13.22 -0.38 11.53
C SER A 149 13.87 -1.76 11.54
N ILE A 150 13.69 -2.52 10.47
CA ILE A 150 14.33 -3.83 10.27
C ILE A 150 15.76 -3.73 9.70
N LEU A 151 16.30 -2.52 9.58
CA LEU A 151 17.68 -2.31 9.09
C LEU A 151 18.74 -2.91 10.04
N ASP A 152 18.37 -3.27 11.26
CA ASP A 152 19.21 -4.04 12.17
C ASP A 152 19.45 -5.49 11.67
N VAL A 153 18.49 -6.13 11.01
CA VAL A 153 18.55 -7.52 10.55
C VAL A 153 18.67 -7.69 9.03
N ALA A 154 18.22 -6.73 8.23
CA ALA A 154 18.22 -6.81 6.77
C ALA A 154 18.54 -5.45 6.13
N ASP A 155 19.13 -5.48 4.94
CA ASP A 155 19.18 -4.30 4.06
C ASP A 155 17.87 -4.18 3.26
N ILE A 156 17.48 -2.96 2.89
CA ILE A 156 16.15 -2.73 2.33
C ILE A 156 16.25 -1.88 1.06
N VAL A 157 15.56 -2.30 0.02
CA VAL A 157 15.42 -1.60 -1.25
C VAL A 157 13.94 -1.25 -1.46
N TYR A 158 13.60 0.02 -1.44
CA TYR A 158 12.28 0.53 -1.82
C TYR A 158 12.29 0.88 -3.29
N ILE A 159 11.38 0.29 -4.06
CA ILE A 159 11.34 0.43 -5.51
C ILE A 159 10.05 1.16 -5.89
N ASP A 160 10.18 2.24 -6.62
CA ASP A 160 9.05 2.94 -7.21
C ASP A 160 8.81 2.36 -8.62
N PRO A 161 7.73 1.60 -8.86
CA PRO A 161 7.41 1.08 -10.19
C PRO A 161 7.29 2.19 -11.23
N VAL A 162 7.43 1.86 -12.51
CA VAL A 162 7.38 2.84 -13.61
C VAL A 162 6.15 3.74 -13.51
N ASN A 163 6.39 5.03 -13.65
CA ASN A 163 5.40 6.11 -13.51
C ASN A 163 4.88 6.35 -12.09
N THR A 164 5.60 5.85 -11.06
CA THR A 164 5.40 6.24 -9.66
C THR A 164 6.67 6.88 -9.10
N GLY A 165 6.58 7.58 -7.98
CA GLY A 165 7.72 8.30 -7.44
C GLY A 165 8.40 9.17 -8.50
N PHE A 166 9.70 8.97 -8.66
CA PHE A 166 10.46 9.58 -9.76
C PHE A 166 10.68 8.67 -10.97
N SER A 167 10.22 7.40 -10.93
CA SER A 167 10.35 6.49 -12.06
C SER A 167 9.57 6.96 -13.29
N ARG A 168 10.19 6.87 -14.46
CA ARG A 168 9.59 7.30 -15.72
C ARG A 168 9.95 6.34 -16.85
N PRO A 169 9.08 6.20 -17.87
CA PRO A 169 9.50 5.67 -19.17
C PRO A 169 10.69 6.46 -19.72
N ALA A 170 11.56 5.84 -20.51
CA ALA A 170 12.74 6.46 -21.08
C ALA A 170 12.40 7.68 -21.95
N ASN A 171 11.28 7.62 -22.65
CA ASN A 171 10.72 8.71 -23.43
C ASN A 171 9.21 8.54 -23.62
N LYS A 172 8.55 9.53 -24.24
CA LYS A 172 7.10 9.55 -24.47
C LYS A 172 6.58 8.49 -25.45
N ASP A 173 7.47 7.92 -26.26
CA ASP A 173 7.11 6.99 -27.34
C ASP A 173 7.11 5.53 -26.82
N VAL A 174 7.64 5.29 -25.61
CA VAL A 174 7.61 3.98 -24.96
C VAL A 174 6.17 3.65 -24.52
N PRO A 175 5.57 2.57 -25.04
CA PRO A 175 4.18 2.26 -24.74
C PRO A 175 3.95 1.87 -23.29
N GLY A 176 2.94 2.46 -22.64
CA GLY A 176 2.58 2.16 -21.25
C GLY A 176 2.23 0.67 -21.01
N LYS A 177 1.74 -0.03 -22.04
CA LYS A 177 1.44 -1.48 -21.97
C LYS A 177 2.63 -2.35 -21.58
N LEU A 178 3.86 -1.85 -21.73
CA LEU A 178 5.07 -2.56 -21.29
C LEU A 178 5.22 -2.58 -19.76
N PHE A 179 4.44 -1.74 -19.04
CA PHE A 179 4.53 -1.58 -17.59
C PHE A 179 3.19 -1.71 -16.87
N TYR A 180 2.07 -1.35 -17.54
CA TYR A 180 0.76 -1.17 -16.89
C TYR A 180 -0.13 -2.40 -17.07
N GLY A 181 0.12 -3.39 -16.25
CA GLY A 181 -0.63 -4.62 -16.17
C GLY A 181 0.06 -5.63 -15.28
N VAL A 182 -0.67 -6.60 -14.76
CA VAL A 182 -0.13 -7.56 -13.79
C VAL A 182 1.10 -8.28 -14.34
N SER A 183 1.00 -8.85 -15.51
CA SER A 183 2.12 -9.60 -16.13
C SER A 183 3.29 -8.70 -16.55
N ALA A 184 3.00 -7.52 -17.10
CA ALA A 184 4.01 -6.56 -17.52
C ALA A 184 4.80 -6.03 -16.31
N ASP A 185 4.09 -5.66 -15.23
CA ASP A 185 4.65 -5.18 -13.97
C ASP A 185 5.60 -6.20 -13.35
N ILE A 186 5.22 -7.47 -13.32
CA ILE A 186 6.03 -8.57 -12.81
C ILE A 186 7.29 -8.77 -13.66
N LYS A 187 7.14 -8.83 -14.99
CA LYS A 187 8.24 -9.13 -15.92
C LYS A 187 9.37 -8.10 -15.83
N TYR A 188 9.07 -6.80 -15.98
CA TYR A 188 10.13 -5.79 -15.96
C TYR A 188 10.76 -5.60 -14.58
N LEU A 189 9.99 -5.78 -13.50
CA LEU A 189 10.55 -5.68 -12.15
C LEU A 189 11.44 -6.89 -11.80
N ALA A 190 11.15 -8.07 -12.33
CA ALA A 190 12.02 -9.23 -12.18
C ALA A 190 13.38 -9.00 -12.86
N ASP A 191 13.39 -8.47 -14.08
CA ASP A 191 14.60 -8.07 -14.79
C ASP A 191 15.36 -6.97 -14.05
N TRP A 192 14.66 -5.98 -13.53
CA TRP A 192 15.26 -4.92 -12.72
C TRP A 192 15.94 -5.46 -11.44
N ILE A 193 15.29 -6.41 -10.73
CA ILE A 193 15.87 -7.08 -9.55
C ILE A 193 17.14 -7.85 -9.92
N ASN A 194 17.13 -8.55 -11.04
CA ASN A 194 18.32 -9.25 -11.56
C ASN A 194 19.49 -8.27 -11.79
N THR A 195 19.20 -7.13 -12.41
CA THR A 195 20.17 -6.05 -12.62
C THR A 195 20.70 -5.50 -11.29
N PHE A 196 19.81 -5.26 -10.32
CA PHE A 196 20.19 -4.79 -9.00
C PHE A 196 21.14 -5.75 -8.28
N LEU A 197 20.79 -7.04 -8.25
CA LEU A 197 21.60 -8.07 -7.61
C LEU A 197 23.02 -8.14 -8.20
N SER A 198 23.16 -7.99 -9.53
CA SER A 198 24.44 -7.98 -10.22
C SER A 198 25.25 -6.73 -9.90
N ARG A 199 24.67 -5.55 -10.01
CA ARG A 199 25.36 -4.26 -9.79
C ARG A 199 25.82 -4.06 -8.34
N TYR A 200 25.02 -4.55 -7.38
CA TYR A 200 25.32 -4.42 -5.95
C TYR A 200 25.97 -5.67 -5.34
N ASN A 201 26.30 -6.68 -6.16
CA ASN A 201 26.91 -7.93 -5.70
C ASN A 201 26.12 -8.60 -4.56
N ARG A 202 24.79 -8.76 -4.74
CA ARG A 202 23.89 -9.29 -3.72
C ARG A 202 23.33 -10.68 -4.07
N TRP A 203 23.96 -11.41 -4.99
CA TRP A 203 23.54 -12.75 -5.39
C TRP A 203 23.52 -13.77 -4.26
N ALA A 204 24.48 -13.70 -3.33
CA ALA A 204 24.58 -14.60 -2.19
C ALA A 204 23.65 -14.26 -1.01
N SER A 205 22.97 -13.10 -1.05
CA SER A 205 22.06 -12.66 0.02
C SER A 205 20.84 -13.56 0.10
N PRO A 206 20.38 -13.95 1.30
CA PRO A 206 18.98 -14.36 1.53
C PRO A 206 18.04 -13.26 1.05
N LYS A 207 17.06 -13.61 0.21
CA LYS A 207 16.21 -12.63 -0.49
C LYS A 207 14.79 -12.70 -0.03
N TYR A 208 14.20 -11.53 0.19
CA TYR A 208 12.83 -11.35 0.63
C TYR A 208 12.12 -10.32 -0.25
N LEU A 209 10.84 -10.55 -0.49
CA LEU A 209 9.96 -9.56 -1.07
C LEU A 209 8.91 -9.15 -0.04
N ILE A 210 8.63 -7.87 0.06
CA ILE A 210 7.51 -7.35 0.86
C ILE A 210 6.65 -6.44 -0.01
N GLY A 211 5.35 -6.69 -0.02
CA GLY A 211 4.39 -5.91 -0.78
C GLY A 211 3.18 -5.53 0.05
N GLU A 212 2.65 -4.32 -0.15
CA GLU A 212 1.42 -3.85 0.47
C GLU A 212 0.33 -3.67 -0.58
N SER A 213 -0.92 -4.05 -0.24
CA SER A 213 -2.07 -3.85 -1.12
C SER A 213 -1.87 -4.57 -2.47
N TYR A 214 -2.05 -3.91 -3.63
CA TYR A 214 -1.68 -4.47 -4.93
C TYR A 214 -0.20 -4.94 -4.98
N GLY A 215 0.69 -4.33 -4.18
CA GLY A 215 2.06 -4.81 -4.03
C GLY A 215 2.14 -6.28 -3.61
N THR A 216 1.13 -6.83 -2.96
CA THR A 216 1.06 -8.25 -2.60
C THR A 216 0.86 -9.15 -3.83
N ALA A 217 0.01 -8.74 -4.78
CA ALA A 217 -0.10 -9.41 -6.07
C ALA A 217 1.23 -9.33 -6.86
N ARG A 218 1.88 -8.16 -6.86
CA ARG A 218 3.20 -7.97 -7.48
C ARG A 218 4.23 -8.94 -6.91
N VAL A 219 4.44 -8.97 -5.59
CA VAL A 219 5.47 -9.83 -4.97
C VAL A 219 5.12 -11.31 -5.06
N SER A 220 3.84 -11.66 -5.07
CA SER A 220 3.37 -13.04 -5.31
C SER A 220 3.70 -13.53 -6.72
N GLY A 221 3.47 -12.69 -7.73
CA GLY A 221 3.85 -12.98 -9.11
C GLY A 221 5.37 -13.00 -9.31
N LEU A 222 6.07 -12.01 -8.73
CA LEU A 222 7.54 -11.96 -8.75
C LEU A 222 8.19 -13.20 -8.14
N ALA A 223 7.58 -13.84 -7.15
CA ALA A 223 8.14 -15.04 -6.54
C ALA A 223 8.35 -16.17 -7.54
N LEU A 224 7.41 -16.40 -8.44
CA LEU A 224 7.54 -17.41 -9.49
C LEU A 224 8.39 -16.94 -10.66
N GLU A 225 8.19 -15.69 -11.11
CA GLU A 225 8.92 -15.11 -12.25
C GLU A 225 10.44 -15.08 -11.99
N LEU A 226 10.87 -14.60 -10.82
CA LEU A 226 12.29 -14.61 -10.43
C LEU A 226 12.88 -16.02 -10.43
N GLN A 227 12.11 -16.98 -9.92
CA GLN A 227 12.56 -18.38 -9.84
C GLN A 227 12.67 -19.05 -11.20
N GLN A 228 11.69 -18.84 -12.09
CA GLN A 228 11.60 -19.55 -13.38
C GLN A 228 12.40 -18.86 -14.49
N SER A 229 12.37 -17.53 -14.54
CA SER A 229 13.01 -16.77 -15.62
C SER A 229 14.43 -16.31 -15.28
N HIS A 230 14.77 -16.14 -13.99
CA HIS A 230 16.06 -15.61 -13.55
C HIS A 230 16.82 -16.54 -12.61
N TRP A 231 16.25 -17.68 -12.22
CA TRP A 231 16.79 -18.62 -11.23
C TRP A 231 17.18 -17.95 -9.89
N ILE A 232 16.43 -16.92 -9.53
CA ILE A 232 16.56 -16.20 -8.26
C ILE A 232 15.55 -16.77 -7.28
N TYR A 233 16.04 -17.50 -6.28
CA TYR A 233 15.21 -18.15 -5.25
C TYR A 233 15.10 -17.26 -4.02
N LEU A 234 13.88 -17.15 -3.48
CA LEU A 234 13.54 -16.35 -2.31
C LEU A 234 13.51 -17.20 -1.05
N ASN A 235 13.80 -16.57 0.09
CA ASN A 235 13.60 -17.12 1.43
C ASN A 235 12.23 -16.79 1.99
N GLY A 236 11.66 -15.63 1.63
CA GLY A 236 10.35 -15.24 2.13
C GLY A 236 9.65 -14.21 1.26
N VAL A 237 8.32 -14.28 1.31
CA VAL A 237 7.40 -13.26 0.78
C VAL A 237 6.52 -12.77 1.91
N ILE A 238 6.46 -11.46 2.08
CA ILE A 238 5.63 -10.80 3.10
C ILE A 238 4.51 -10.05 2.41
N LEU A 239 3.28 -10.39 2.78
CA LEU A 239 2.05 -9.83 2.21
C LEU A 239 1.39 -8.93 3.25
N VAL A 240 1.51 -7.61 3.07
CA VAL A 240 0.89 -6.61 3.95
C VAL A 240 -0.44 -6.16 3.37
N SER A 241 -1.52 -6.36 4.11
CA SER A 241 -2.88 -6.03 3.66
C SER A 241 -3.18 -6.56 2.24
N PRO A 242 -3.14 -7.89 2.04
CA PRO A 242 -3.16 -8.48 0.69
C PRO A 242 -4.48 -8.30 -0.03
N THR A 243 -4.39 -8.07 -1.34
CA THR A 243 -5.53 -8.12 -2.27
C THR A 243 -6.02 -9.57 -2.49
N ASP A 244 -6.93 -9.76 -3.45
CA ASP A 244 -7.48 -11.08 -3.81
C ASP A 244 -6.46 -12.06 -4.41
N LEU A 245 -5.29 -11.59 -4.85
CA LEU A 245 -4.24 -12.38 -5.51
C LEU A 245 -4.72 -13.14 -6.75
N GLY A 246 -5.79 -12.67 -7.38
CA GLY A 246 -6.43 -13.35 -8.51
C GLY A 246 -7.25 -14.57 -8.11
N ILE A 247 -7.49 -14.80 -6.83
CA ILE A 247 -8.41 -15.83 -6.33
C ILE A 247 -9.83 -15.32 -6.48
N GLU A 248 -10.59 -15.98 -7.33
CA GLU A 248 -11.95 -15.54 -7.64
C GLU A 248 -12.87 -15.68 -6.44
N ARG A 249 -13.62 -14.61 -6.19
CA ARG A 249 -14.72 -14.57 -5.23
C ARG A 249 -15.77 -13.60 -5.73
N SER A 250 -16.99 -14.06 -5.80
CA SER A 250 -18.12 -13.28 -6.27
C SER A 250 -19.40 -13.70 -5.56
N GLY A 251 -20.44 -12.87 -5.64
CA GLY A 251 -21.75 -13.16 -5.07
C GLY A 251 -21.69 -13.51 -3.58
N PRO A 252 -22.27 -14.65 -3.15
CA PRO A 252 -22.39 -15.01 -1.73
C PRO A 252 -21.07 -15.07 -0.99
N VAL A 253 -19.98 -15.50 -1.62
CA VAL A 253 -18.65 -15.59 -1.00
C VAL A 253 -18.13 -14.18 -0.70
N GLU A 254 -18.15 -13.30 -1.71
CA GLU A 254 -17.70 -11.93 -1.54
C GLU A 254 -18.51 -11.18 -0.47
N ALA A 255 -19.84 -11.34 -0.48
CA ALA A 255 -20.73 -10.69 0.47
C ALA A 255 -20.49 -11.18 1.92
N ALA A 256 -20.39 -12.51 2.11
CA ALA A 256 -20.24 -13.07 3.45
C ALA A 256 -18.90 -12.74 4.11
N LEU A 257 -17.80 -12.82 3.37
CA LEU A 257 -16.46 -12.65 3.92
C LEU A 257 -16.18 -11.25 4.50
N LYS A 258 -17.01 -10.25 4.19
CA LYS A 258 -16.91 -8.89 4.74
C LYS A 258 -17.39 -8.76 6.19
N LEU A 259 -18.24 -9.70 6.68
CA LEU A 259 -18.86 -9.59 8.01
C LEU A 259 -17.86 -9.51 9.17
N PRO A 260 -16.77 -10.28 9.23
CA PRO A 260 -15.79 -10.13 10.29
C PRO A 260 -15.11 -8.74 10.33
N TYR A 261 -14.86 -8.14 9.18
CA TYR A 261 -14.40 -6.75 9.09
C TYR A 261 -15.46 -5.76 9.60
N PHE A 262 -16.72 -5.94 9.21
CA PHE A 262 -17.81 -5.09 9.72
C PHE A 262 -17.87 -5.16 11.24
N ALA A 263 -17.74 -6.36 11.81
CA ALA A 263 -17.75 -6.55 13.25
C ALA A 263 -16.57 -5.87 13.95
N ALA A 264 -15.38 -5.98 13.42
CA ALA A 264 -14.21 -5.30 13.94
C ALA A 264 -14.41 -3.77 13.95
N THR A 265 -14.90 -3.22 12.84
CA THR A 265 -15.19 -1.78 12.72
C THR A 265 -16.28 -1.34 13.71
N ALA A 266 -17.38 -2.09 13.79
CA ALA A 266 -18.46 -1.80 14.74
C ALA A 266 -17.99 -1.88 16.20
N TRP A 267 -17.13 -2.85 16.52
CA TRP A 267 -16.50 -2.97 17.83
C TRP A 267 -15.69 -1.73 18.19
N TYR A 268 -14.83 -1.25 17.25
CA TYR A 268 -14.02 -0.04 17.45
C TYR A 268 -14.90 1.20 17.74
N HIS A 269 -15.97 1.37 16.98
CA HIS A 269 -16.89 2.51 17.12
C HIS A 269 -17.94 2.35 18.22
N LYS A 270 -17.86 1.29 19.02
CA LYS A 270 -18.80 0.99 20.13
C LYS A 270 -20.25 0.90 19.63
N ALA A 271 -20.43 0.25 18.49
CA ALA A 271 -21.72 0.04 17.84
C ALA A 271 -22.28 -1.40 18.06
N LEU A 272 -21.53 -2.29 18.72
CA LEU A 272 -22.00 -3.62 19.06
C LEU A 272 -22.84 -3.61 20.35
N LEU A 273 -23.64 -4.68 20.53
CA LEU A 273 -24.37 -4.90 21.76
C LEU A 273 -23.40 -5.14 22.95
N PRO A 274 -23.81 -4.81 24.19
CA PRO A 274 -22.94 -4.83 25.37
C PRO A 274 -22.20 -6.16 25.59
N GLU A 275 -22.85 -7.29 25.34
CA GLU A 275 -22.26 -8.62 25.54
C GLU A 275 -21.10 -8.94 24.58
N LEU A 276 -21.03 -8.30 23.43
CA LEU A 276 -19.91 -8.37 22.50
C LEU A 276 -18.92 -7.23 22.74
N GLN A 277 -19.44 -6.03 22.99
CA GLN A 277 -18.64 -4.83 23.16
C GLN A 277 -17.68 -4.90 24.36
N GLN A 278 -18.04 -5.62 25.43
CA GLN A 278 -17.23 -5.77 26.65
C GLN A 278 -16.09 -6.78 26.50
N LYS A 279 -16.15 -7.64 25.50
CA LYS A 279 -15.08 -8.61 25.21
C LYS A 279 -13.95 -7.97 24.43
N ASP A 280 -12.77 -8.54 24.54
CA ASP A 280 -11.67 -8.16 23.63
C ASP A 280 -12.02 -8.51 22.18
N LEU A 281 -11.55 -7.68 21.23
CA LEU A 281 -11.82 -7.90 19.81
C LEU A 281 -11.41 -9.29 19.34
N THR A 282 -10.23 -9.76 19.79
CA THR A 282 -9.69 -11.06 19.40
C THR A 282 -10.44 -12.25 19.99
N ASP A 283 -11.25 -12.04 21.04
CA ASP A 283 -12.15 -13.04 21.61
C ASP A 283 -13.51 -13.07 20.89
N VAL A 284 -13.91 -11.96 20.28
CA VAL A 284 -15.18 -11.83 19.53
C VAL A 284 -15.07 -12.37 18.11
N LEU A 285 -13.97 -12.08 17.41
CA LEU A 285 -13.83 -12.40 15.99
C LEU A 285 -13.95 -13.89 15.65
N PRO A 286 -13.40 -14.86 16.42
CA PRO A 286 -13.52 -16.27 16.07
C PRO A 286 -14.98 -16.79 16.01
N GLU A 287 -15.87 -16.31 16.87
CA GLU A 287 -17.31 -16.62 16.82
C GLU A 287 -17.92 -16.14 15.51
N ILE A 288 -17.56 -14.94 15.08
CA ILE A 288 -18.11 -14.29 13.89
C ILE A 288 -17.54 -14.92 12.61
N GLU A 289 -16.25 -15.24 12.59
CA GLU A 289 -15.61 -15.96 11.48
C GLU A 289 -16.27 -17.32 11.26
N LYS A 290 -16.54 -18.06 12.35
CA LYS A 290 -17.27 -19.33 12.30
C LYS A 290 -18.69 -19.15 11.77
N PHE A 291 -19.45 -18.20 12.31
CA PHE A 291 -20.79 -17.89 11.83
C PHE A 291 -20.78 -17.50 10.34
N THR A 292 -19.81 -16.74 9.91
CA THR A 292 -19.67 -16.30 8.51
C THR A 292 -19.60 -17.49 7.56
N ILE A 293 -18.79 -18.49 7.87
CA ILE A 293 -18.58 -19.66 6.98
C ILE A 293 -19.70 -20.70 7.14
N GLU A 294 -20.12 -20.99 8.37
CA GLU A 294 -21.02 -22.12 8.63
C GLU A 294 -22.51 -21.78 8.49
N GLU A 295 -22.91 -20.50 8.67
CA GLU A 295 -24.32 -20.13 8.63
C GLU A 295 -24.62 -19.01 7.61
N TYR A 296 -23.85 -17.93 7.62
CA TYR A 296 -24.16 -16.74 6.81
C TYR A 296 -23.92 -16.97 5.32
N LEU A 297 -22.78 -17.50 4.92
CA LEU A 297 -22.47 -17.86 3.54
C LEU A 297 -23.50 -18.86 2.97
N PRO A 298 -23.84 -20.00 3.61
CA PRO A 298 -24.89 -20.88 3.12
C PRO A 298 -26.28 -20.22 3.05
N ALA A 299 -26.59 -19.28 3.94
CA ALA A 299 -27.87 -18.58 3.90
C ALA A 299 -27.96 -17.63 2.69
N ILE A 300 -26.93 -16.85 2.40
CA ILE A 300 -26.90 -15.98 1.21
C ILE A 300 -26.95 -16.83 -0.06
N ALA A 301 -26.22 -17.94 -0.12
CA ALA A 301 -26.19 -18.84 -1.28
C ALA A 301 -27.57 -19.41 -1.64
N LYS A 302 -28.48 -19.55 -0.67
CA LYS A 302 -29.85 -19.99 -0.90
C LYS A 302 -30.75 -18.92 -1.55
N GLY A 303 -30.36 -17.66 -1.46
CA GLY A 303 -31.08 -16.54 -2.07
C GLY A 303 -32.57 -16.53 -1.73
N GLY A 304 -33.42 -16.46 -2.76
CA GLY A 304 -34.87 -16.46 -2.63
C GLY A 304 -35.52 -17.77 -2.11
N THR A 305 -34.75 -18.86 -2.04
CA THR A 305 -35.22 -20.13 -1.47
C THR A 305 -35.04 -20.26 0.05
N LEU A 306 -34.38 -19.28 0.68
CA LEU A 306 -34.22 -19.23 2.11
C LEU A 306 -35.58 -19.01 2.80
N SER A 307 -35.98 -19.89 3.73
CA SER A 307 -37.25 -19.74 4.44
C SER A 307 -37.32 -18.42 5.22
N GLU A 308 -38.52 -17.82 5.36
CA GLU A 308 -38.70 -16.56 6.05
C GLU A 308 -38.21 -16.59 7.51
N ALA A 309 -38.47 -17.70 8.22
CA ALA A 309 -38.01 -17.90 9.58
C ALA A 309 -36.47 -17.89 9.67
N LYS A 310 -35.78 -18.61 8.76
CA LYS A 310 -34.33 -18.64 8.75
C LYS A 310 -33.74 -17.28 8.30
N ARG A 311 -34.42 -16.61 7.36
CA ARG A 311 -34.02 -15.24 6.96
C ARG A 311 -34.02 -14.26 8.13
N LYS A 312 -35.10 -14.26 8.93
CA LYS A 312 -35.19 -13.41 10.14
C LYS A 312 -34.09 -13.72 11.14
N GLU A 313 -33.81 -15.00 11.38
CA GLU A 313 -32.72 -15.44 12.27
C GLU A 313 -31.36 -14.89 11.78
N ILE A 314 -31.05 -15.04 10.49
CA ILE A 314 -29.79 -14.59 9.92
C ILE A 314 -29.70 -13.05 9.92
N VAL A 315 -30.78 -12.35 9.59
CA VAL A 315 -30.85 -10.87 9.68
C VAL A 315 -30.50 -10.39 11.10
N SER A 316 -31.08 -11.04 12.12
CA SER A 316 -30.83 -10.68 13.53
C SER A 316 -29.36 -10.94 13.93
N LYS A 317 -28.77 -12.07 13.54
CA LYS A 317 -27.36 -12.37 13.79
C LYS A 317 -26.42 -11.41 13.05
N VAL A 318 -26.68 -11.10 11.78
CA VAL A 318 -25.87 -10.16 11.00
C VAL A 318 -25.96 -8.76 11.57
N SER A 319 -27.17 -8.30 11.97
CA SER A 319 -27.36 -7.03 12.68
C SER A 319 -26.54 -6.97 13.96
N ARG A 320 -26.61 -8.03 14.80
CA ARG A 320 -25.86 -8.15 16.05
C ARG A 320 -24.34 -8.03 15.84
N TYR A 321 -23.80 -8.62 14.77
CA TYR A 321 -22.37 -8.62 14.49
C TYR A 321 -21.87 -7.40 13.72
N SER A 322 -22.68 -6.87 12.79
CA SER A 322 -22.27 -5.72 11.97
C SER A 322 -22.47 -4.35 12.67
N GLY A 323 -23.29 -4.29 13.74
CA GLY A 323 -23.70 -3.03 14.35
C GLY A 323 -24.75 -2.26 13.54
N LEU A 324 -25.22 -2.79 12.42
CA LEU A 324 -26.27 -2.23 11.61
C LEU A 324 -27.67 -2.64 12.13
N SER A 325 -28.71 -1.84 11.84
CA SER A 325 -30.09 -2.20 12.21
C SER A 325 -30.56 -3.44 11.41
N GLU A 326 -31.47 -4.24 11.99
CA GLU A 326 -32.13 -5.34 11.27
C GLU A 326 -32.84 -4.84 10.00
N LYS A 327 -33.37 -3.62 10.05
CA LYS A 327 -33.98 -2.96 8.89
C LYS A 327 -32.97 -2.77 7.78
N SER A 328 -31.80 -2.18 8.07
CA SER A 328 -30.73 -1.94 7.10
C SER A 328 -30.23 -3.27 6.49
N VAL A 329 -29.98 -4.29 7.32
CA VAL A 329 -29.56 -5.63 6.89
C VAL A 329 -30.63 -6.28 6.00
N SER A 330 -31.89 -6.20 6.38
CA SER A 330 -33.01 -6.78 5.59
C SER A 330 -33.18 -6.07 4.25
N GLN A 331 -33.09 -4.74 4.21
CA GLN A 331 -33.20 -3.96 2.97
C GLN A 331 -32.06 -4.23 1.97
N GLN A 332 -30.88 -4.66 2.45
CA GLN A 332 -29.77 -5.09 1.62
C GLN A 332 -29.86 -6.59 1.24
N ASN A 333 -30.96 -7.28 1.54
CA ASN A 333 -31.17 -8.70 1.25
C ASN A 333 -30.05 -9.61 1.75
N LEU A 334 -29.41 -9.29 2.89
CA LEU A 334 -28.24 -9.95 3.45
C LEU A 334 -26.95 -9.76 2.65
N ASP A 335 -26.93 -9.08 1.53
CA ASP A 335 -25.74 -8.72 0.77
C ASP A 335 -25.42 -7.23 1.01
N ILE A 336 -24.67 -6.95 2.05
CA ILE A 336 -24.38 -5.59 2.48
C ILE A 336 -23.17 -5.05 1.67
N PRO A 337 -23.37 -4.09 0.77
CA PRO A 337 -22.27 -3.45 0.07
C PRO A 337 -21.32 -2.73 1.04
N VAL A 338 -20.03 -2.89 0.87
CA VAL A 338 -19.06 -2.30 1.79
C VAL A 338 -19.16 -0.76 1.84
N ASN A 339 -19.42 -0.11 0.69
CA ASN A 339 -19.65 1.35 0.66
C ASN A 339 -20.86 1.76 1.50
N PHE A 340 -21.95 0.98 1.42
CA PHE A 340 -23.13 1.21 2.26
C PHE A 340 -22.77 1.07 3.74
N PHE A 341 -22.02 0.06 4.14
CA PHE A 341 -21.58 -0.12 5.51
C PHE A 341 -20.75 1.09 6.02
N TRP A 342 -19.79 1.58 5.22
CA TRP A 342 -18.99 2.76 5.61
C TRP A 342 -19.83 4.02 5.83
N LYS A 343 -20.93 4.15 5.09
CA LYS A 343 -21.85 5.28 5.22
C LYS A 343 -22.83 5.08 6.36
N GLU A 344 -23.35 3.86 6.53
CA GLU A 344 -24.49 3.57 7.41
C GLU A 344 -24.11 3.47 8.89
N LEU A 345 -22.92 2.88 9.21
CA LEU A 345 -22.58 2.54 10.60
C LEU A 345 -22.65 3.71 11.58
N LEU A 346 -22.26 4.91 11.15
CA LEU A 346 -22.26 6.11 11.98
C LEU A 346 -23.19 7.23 11.44
N ARG A 347 -24.07 6.90 10.53
CA ARG A 347 -24.99 7.87 9.89
C ARG A 347 -25.75 8.73 10.91
N ASP A 348 -26.30 8.12 11.94
CA ASP A 348 -27.07 8.82 12.97
C ASP A 348 -26.20 9.80 13.80
N LYS A 349 -24.88 9.68 13.71
CA LYS A 349 -23.92 10.58 14.35
C LYS A 349 -23.35 11.62 13.40
N GLY A 350 -23.79 11.65 12.14
CA GLY A 350 -23.29 12.54 11.09
C GLY A 350 -21.88 12.24 10.60
N PHE A 351 -21.43 10.96 10.68
CA PHE A 351 -20.11 10.54 10.26
C PHE A 351 -20.16 9.36 9.28
N THR A 352 -19.12 9.27 8.48
CA THR A 352 -18.75 8.07 7.72
C THR A 352 -17.46 7.49 8.26
N VAL A 353 -17.17 6.22 7.95
CA VAL A 353 -15.91 5.58 8.33
C VAL A 353 -14.98 5.43 7.12
N GLY A 354 -13.68 5.45 7.38
CA GLY A 354 -12.65 5.35 6.33
C GLY A 354 -12.64 3.97 5.66
N ARG A 355 -12.30 3.96 4.38
CA ARG A 355 -12.16 2.75 3.56
C ARG A 355 -10.88 1.98 3.89
N LEU A 356 -9.73 2.66 3.89
CA LEU A 356 -8.42 2.04 4.15
C LEU A 356 -8.18 1.87 5.65
N ASP A 357 -8.83 2.66 6.47
CA ASP A 357 -8.78 2.51 7.93
C ASP A 357 -10.09 3.02 8.53
N SER A 358 -10.95 2.09 8.87
CA SER A 358 -12.29 2.42 9.39
C SER A 358 -12.29 3.02 10.81
N ARG A 359 -11.14 3.19 11.45
CA ARG A 359 -11.00 4.00 12.68
C ARG A 359 -11.14 5.49 12.39
N TYR A 360 -10.77 5.93 11.19
CA TYR A 360 -10.94 7.32 10.74
C TYR A 360 -12.40 7.61 10.42
N ARG A 361 -12.82 8.85 10.72
CA ARG A 361 -14.16 9.34 10.44
C ARG A 361 -14.10 10.47 9.43
N GLY A 362 -15.05 10.47 8.51
CA GLY A 362 -15.26 11.54 7.55
C GLY A 362 -16.58 12.25 7.81
N ILE A 363 -16.69 13.45 7.27
CA ILE A 363 -17.93 14.23 7.22
C ILE A 363 -18.27 14.46 5.76
N ASP A 364 -19.40 13.91 5.32
CA ASP A 364 -19.87 14.05 3.95
C ASP A 364 -20.75 15.30 3.80
N ASN A 365 -20.95 15.72 2.57
CA ASN A 365 -21.87 16.85 2.28
C ASN A 365 -23.33 16.55 2.66
N LYS A 366 -23.72 15.27 2.61
CA LYS A 366 -25.05 14.79 3.00
C LYS A 366 -24.94 13.47 3.77
N ASP A 367 -25.77 13.29 4.80
CA ASP A 367 -25.87 12.03 5.51
C ASP A 367 -26.53 10.93 4.66
N ALA A 368 -27.36 11.29 3.71
CA ALA A 368 -28.01 10.38 2.77
C ALA A 368 -27.02 9.83 1.73
N GLY A 369 -27.40 8.73 1.07
CA GLY A 369 -26.60 8.07 0.04
C GLY A 369 -26.02 6.73 0.48
N ASP A 370 -25.39 6.03 -0.48
CA ASP A 370 -24.93 4.64 -0.34
C ASP A 370 -23.40 4.49 -0.21
N GLY A 371 -22.70 5.60 0.02
CA GLY A 371 -21.25 5.58 0.22
C GLY A 371 -20.69 6.92 0.64
N PRO A 372 -19.48 6.95 1.22
CA PRO A 372 -18.76 8.16 1.56
C PRO A 372 -18.38 8.99 0.32
N ASP A 373 -18.35 10.32 0.48
CA ASP A 373 -17.93 11.24 -0.58
C ASP A 373 -16.43 11.17 -0.86
N TYR A 374 -15.60 10.72 0.11
CA TYR A 374 -14.14 10.64 0.01
C TYR A 374 -13.55 9.65 1.03
N ASN A 375 -12.27 9.35 0.88
CA ASN A 375 -11.52 8.53 1.84
C ASN A 375 -10.89 9.43 2.91
N ALA A 376 -11.51 9.50 4.10
CA ALA A 376 -11.10 10.39 5.17
C ALA A 376 -9.65 10.16 5.65
N GLU A 377 -9.26 8.90 5.77
CA GLU A 377 -7.92 8.49 6.17
C GLU A 377 -6.86 8.92 5.15
N LEU A 378 -7.11 8.71 3.86
CA LEU A 378 -6.16 9.03 2.80
C LEU A 378 -5.88 10.55 2.74
N THR A 379 -6.94 11.36 2.86
CA THR A 379 -6.80 12.82 2.93
C THR A 379 -5.93 13.22 4.12
N SER A 380 -6.16 12.62 5.28
CA SER A 380 -5.38 12.85 6.50
C SER A 380 -3.90 12.48 6.29
N TRP A 381 -3.61 11.31 5.75
CA TRP A 381 -2.23 10.82 5.56
C TRP A 381 -1.44 11.63 4.54
N LEU A 382 -2.06 12.06 3.43
CA LEU A 382 -1.39 12.85 2.40
C LEU A 382 -0.83 14.19 2.92
N HIS A 383 -1.46 14.77 3.93
CA HIS A 383 -0.98 16.01 4.56
C HIS A 383 0.41 15.84 5.19
N SER A 384 0.75 14.66 5.70
CA SER A 384 2.03 14.39 6.35
C SER A 384 3.03 13.69 5.43
N PHE A 385 2.62 12.69 4.69
CA PHE A 385 3.51 11.91 3.82
C PHE A 385 4.08 12.72 2.66
N THR A 386 3.26 13.56 2.02
CA THR A 386 3.70 14.34 0.86
C THR A 386 4.81 15.33 1.20
N PRO A 387 4.69 16.21 2.21
CA PRO A 387 5.81 17.08 2.57
C PRO A 387 7.01 16.29 3.11
N ALA A 388 6.79 15.26 3.93
CA ALA A 388 7.86 14.49 4.53
C ALA A 388 8.76 13.81 3.50
N ILE A 389 8.20 13.14 2.51
CA ILE A 389 9.02 12.46 1.47
C ILE A 389 9.81 13.46 0.63
N ASN A 390 9.20 14.59 0.24
CA ASN A 390 9.89 15.61 -0.55
C ASN A 390 11.05 16.25 0.23
N ILE A 391 10.86 16.52 1.52
CA ILE A 391 11.94 17.05 2.38
C ILE A 391 13.02 15.98 2.56
N TYR A 392 12.65 14.76 2.89
CA TYR A 392 13.58 13.66 3.13
C TYR A 392 14.51 13.41 1.95
N LEU A 393 13.94 13.26 0.75
CA LEU A 393 14.72 13.04 -0.47
C LEU A 393 15.68 14.19 -0.76
N ARG A 394 15.23 15.44 -0.61
CA ARG A 394 16.05 16.62 -0.93
C ARG A 394 17.10 16.93 0.16
N GLU A 395 16.70 16.92 1.43
CA GLU A 395 17.54 17.44 2.52
C GLU A 395 18.42 16.36 3.17
N GLU A 396 17.88 15.15 3.39
CA GLU A 396 18.65 14.07 4.00
C GLU A 396 19.35 13.20 2.94
N LEU A 397 18.63 12.74 1.93
CA LEU A 397 19.15 11.86 0.88
C LEU A 397 19.83 12.60 -0.28
N LYS A 398 19.81 13.94 -0.28
CA LYS A 398 20.49 14.84 -1.22
C LYS A 398 20.08 14.67 -2.70
N TYR A 399 18.94 14.04 -2.97
CA TYR A 399 18.40 13.89 -4.30
C TYR A 399 17.61 15.15 -4.69
N LYS A 400 18.25 16.05 -5.41
CA LYS A 400 17.66 17.33 -5.85
C LYS A 400 17.21 17.25 -7.29
N THR A 401 15.92 17.41 -7.52
CA THR A 401 15.27 17.42 -8.83
C THR A 401 14.03 18.30 -8.79
N ASP A 402 13.61 18.82 -9.95
CA ASP A 402 12.33 19.50 -10.15
C ASP A 402 11.27 18.56 -10.74
N LEU A 403 11.63 17.30 -10.95
CA LEU A 403 10.69 16.26 -11.34
C LEU A 403 9.66 16.06 -10.21
N LYS A 404 8.38 16.00 -10.59
CA LYS A 404 7.31 15.74 -9.61
C LYS A 404 7.41 14.33 -9.08
N TYR A 405 7.45 14.19 -7.75
CA TYR A 405 7.28 12.89 -7.09
C TYR A 405 5.82 12.46 -7.15
N TYR A 406 5.54 11.35 -7.82
CA TYR A 406 4.19 10.81 -7.91
C TYR A 406 3.90 9.89 -6.72
N MET A 407 3.21 10.42 -5.70
CA MET A 407 2.63 9.59 -4.62
C MET A 407 1.71 8.52 -5.22
N PHE A 408 0.87 8.97 -6.16
CA PHE A 408 0.03 8.15 -7.03
C PHE A 408 0.30 8.56 -8.48
N GLY A 409 0.72 7.62 -9.30
CA GLY A 409 1.09 7.85 -10.68
C GLY A 409 0.01 7.45 -11.69
N PRO A 410 0.03 8.04 -12.89
CA PRO A 410 -0.92 7.74 -13.97
C PRO A 410 -0.52 6.44 -14.68
N VAL A 411 -0.98 5.29 -14.16
CA VAL A 411 -0.71 3.95 -14.70
C VAL A 411 -1.95 3.31 -15.33
N HIS A 412 -2.81 4.11 -15.90
CA HIS A 412 -4.05 3.65 -16.53
C HIS A 412 -4.00 3.74 -18.05
N PRO A 413 -4.69 2.83 -18.76
CA PRO A 413 -5.44 1.68 -18.26
C PRO A 413 -4.51 0.59 -17.70
N TRP A 414 -4.92 -0.06 -16.61
CA TRP A 414 -4.20 -1.17 -16.01
C TRP A 414 -4.79 -2.50 -16.46
N ASP A 415 -3.97 -3.34 -17.07
CA ASP A 415 -4.38 -4.68 -17.49
C ASP A 415 -4.36 -5.65 -16.30
N ARG A 416 -5.54 -6.17 -15.95
CA ARG A 416 -5.73 -7.19 -14.92
C ARG A 416 -5.92 -8.60 -15.48
N SER A 417 -5.91 -8.74 -16.80
CA SER A 417 -6.05 -10.05 -17.43
C SER A 417 -4.94 -10.99 -16.99
N GLY A 418 -5.29 -12.25 -16.75
CA GLY A 418 -4.32 -13.26 -16.36
C GLY A 418 -3.77 -13.08 -14.93
N ASN A 419 -4.41 -12.29 -14.04
CA ASN A 419 -4.02 -12.24 -12.64
C ASN A 419 -4.21 -13.61 -11.98
N LYS A 420 -3.10 -14.33 -11.78
CA LYS A 420 -3.00 -15.63 -11.11
C LYS A 420 -1.92 -15.60 -10.01
N THR A 421 -1.73 -14.44 -9.40
CA THR A 421 -0.59 -14.22 -8.52
C THR A 421 -0.60 -15.09 -7.27
N GLY A 422 -1.78 -15.49 -6.77
CA GLY A 422 -1.91 -16.49 -5.70
C GLY A 422 -1.45 -17.89 -6.14
N GLU A 423 -1.83 -18.30 -7.36
CA GLU A 423 -1.32 -19.56 -7.95
C GLU A 423 0.19 -19.50 -8.16
N ASN A 424 0.71 -18.38 -8.67
CA ASN A 424 2.14 -18.17 -8.86
C ASN A 424 2.91 -18.33 -7.54
N LEU A 425 2.42 -17.72 -6.45
CA LEU A 425 3.05 -17.83 -5.14
C LEU A 425 3.01 -19.28 -4.62
N ARG A 426 1.87 -19.96 -4.74
CA ARG A 426 1.75 -21.39 -4.40
C ARG A 426 2.78 -22.21 -5.17
N ASP A 427 2.87 -22.03 -6.49
CA ASP A 427 3.73 -22.80 -7.36
C ASP A 427 5.23 -22.54 -7.06
N ALA A 428 5.58 -21.29 -6.74
CA ALA A 428 6.92 -20.96 -6.24
C ALA A 428 7.24 -21.69 -4.93
N MET A 429 6.30 -21.74 -3.98
CA MET A 429 6.45 -22.43 -2.71
C MET A 429 6.56 -23.95 -2.87
N LEU A 430 5.80 -24.55 -3.81
CA LEU A 430 5.89 -25.98 -4.11
C LEU A 430 7.24 -26.38 -4.69
N GLN A 431 7.87 -25.49 -5.45
CA GLN A 431 9.15 -25.74 -6.12
C GLN A 431 10.38 -25.33 -5.28
N ASN A 432 10.15 -24.51 -4.22
CA ASN A 432 11.20 -23.98 -3.37
C ASN A 432 10.90 -24.26 -1.89
N PRO A 433 11.57 -25.26 -1.29
CA PRO A 433 11.35 -25.65 0.11
C PRO A 433 11.81 -24.59 1.11
N TYR A 434 12.63 -23.62 0.70
CA TYR A 434 13.04 -22.51 1.56
C TYR A 434 12.04 -21.36 1.62
N LEU A 435 11.09 -21.29 0.68
CA LEU A 435 10.17 -20.17 0.58
C LEU A 435 9.06 -20.26 1.61
N HIS A 436 8.98 -19.25 2.47
CA HIS A 436 7.93 -19.04 3.46
C HIS A 436 7.12 -17.78 3.16
N VAL A 437 5.90 -17.72 3.67
CA VAL A 437 5.01 -16.57 3.52
C VAL A 437 4.58 -16.06 4.90
N LEU A 438 4.66 -14.74 5.09
CA LEU A 438 4.06 -14.05 6.23
C LEU A 438 2.96 -13.12 5.72
N VAL A 439 1.76 -13.25 6.26
CA VAL A 439 0.63 -12.36 5.97
C VAL A 439 0.36 -11.47 7.18
N GLN A 440 0.34 -10.15 6.95
CA GLN A 440 0.09 -9.14 7.97
C GLN A 440 -1.16 -8.34 7.58
N SER A 441 -2.19 -8.31 8.42
CA SER A 441 -3.47 -7.66 8.11
C SER A 441 -3.95 -6.77 9.25
N GLY A 442 -4.47 -5.59 8.92
CA GLY A 442 -5.20 -4.75 9.88
C GLY A 442 -6.67 -5.18 10.00
N TYR A 443 -7.19 -5.28 11.22
CA TYR A 443 -8.60 -5.64 11.46
C TYR A 443 -9.59 -4.59 10.92
N TYR A 444 -9.15 -3.34 10.79
CA TYR A 444 -9.99 -2.20 10.37
C TYR A 444 -9.76 -1.78 8.91
N ASP A 445 -9.11 -2.63 8.12
CA ASP A 445 -8.90 -2.45 6.68
C ASP A 445 -10.14 -2.89 5.91
N GLY A 446 -10.87 -1.94 5.32
CA GLY A 446 -12.04 -2.24 4.50
C GLY A 446 -11.74 -2.34 3.00
N ALA A 447 -10.50 -2.07 2.60
CA ALA A 447 -10.06 -2.25 1.21
C ALA A 447 -9.52 -3.65 0.93
N CYS A 448 -8.77 -4.20 1.90
CA CYS A 448 -8.17 -5.52 1.85
C CYS A 448 -8.39 -6.21 3.21
N ASP A 449 -9.65 -6.55 3.49
CA ASP A 449 -10.03 -7.01 4.81
C ASP A 449 -9.32 -8.32 5.22
N TYR A 450 -9.04 -8.42 6.50
CA TYR A 450 -8.21 -9.46 7.09
C TYR A 450 -8.78 -10.88 6.89
N PHE A 451 -10.11 -11.02 6.82
CA PHE A 451 -10.72 -12.33 6.68
C PHE A 451 -10.62 -12.84 5.25
N ASN A 452 -10.67 -11.93 4.26
CA ASN A 452 -10.31 -12.23 2.88
C ASN A 452 -8.85 -12.67 2.75
N ALA A 453 -7.93 -12.10 3.53
CA ALA A 453 -6.54 -12.54 3.57
C ALA A 453 -6.42 -13.99 4.05
N LYS A 454 -7.14 -14.38 5.11
CA LYS A 454 -7.23 -15.77 5.58
C LYS A 454 -7.81 -16.67 4.51
N TYR A 455 -8.89 -16.26 3.85
CA TYR A 455 -9.52 -17.00 2.76
C TYR A 455 -8.53 -17.23 1.59
N ASN A 456 -7.74 -16.24 1.22
CA ASN A 456 -6.69 -16.43 0.21
C ASN A 456 -5.73 -17.56 0.58
N MET A 457 -5.25 -17.60 1.83
CA MET A 457 -4.35 -18.65 2.30
C MET A 457 -4.99 -20.03 2.19
N TRP A 458 -6.27 -20.16 2.56
CA TRP A 458 -7.00 -21.43 2.45
C TRP A 458 -7.17 -21.88 0.99
N GLN A 459 -7.46 -20.95 0.08
CA GLN A 459 -7.65 -21.28 -1.34
C GLN A 459 -6.30 -21.53 -2.05
N MET A 460 -5.24 -20.85 -1.68
CA MET A 460 -3.89 -21.10 -2.22
C MET A 460 -3.41 -22.50 -1.87
N ASP A 461 -3.73 -23.01 -0.70
CA ASP A 461 -3.30 -24.31 -0.19
C ASP A 461 -4.49 -25.19 0.21
N ALA A 462 -5.43 -25.41 -0.72
CA ALA A 462 -6.61 -26.23 -0.46
C ALA A 462 -6.28 -27.65 0.05
N GLY A 463 -5.09 -28.17 -0.27
CA GLY A 463 -4.61 -29.48 0.20
C GLY A 463 -3.89 -29.44 1.55
N GLY A 464 -3.66 -28.28 2.14
CA GLY A 464 -2.99 -28.09 3.43
C GLY A 464 -1.51 -28.50 3.47
N LYS A 465 -0.84 -28.56 2.31
CA LYS A 465 0.57 -28.99 2.19
C LYS A 465 1.58 -27.91 2.54
N LEU A 466 1.16 -26.64 2.46
CA LEU A 466 2.02 -25.47 2.65
C LEU A 466 1.75 -24.74 3.96
N LYS A 467 0.74 -25.17 4.75
CA LYS A 467 0.27 -24.48 5.96
C LYS A 467 1.39 -24.17 6.97
N ASP A 468 2.37 -25.06 7.11
CA ASP A 468 3.48 -24.90 8.08
C ASP A 468 4.54 -23.86 7.59
N ARG A 469 4.37 -23.35 6.36
CA ARG A 469 5.20 -22.30 5.76
C ARG A 469 4.47 -21.01 5.48
N MET A 470 3.21 -20.89 5.95
CA MET A 470 2.36 -19.70 5.84
C MET A 470 1.91 -19.26 7.23
N ASP A 471 2.36 -18.10 7.64
CA ASP A 471 1.96 -17.47 8.92
C ASP A 471 1.03 -16.29 8.64
N TRP A 472 0.00 -16.08 9.49
CA TRP A 472 -0.89 -14.92 9.44
C TRP A 472 -0.91 -14.20 10.79
N VAL A 473 -0.82 -12.87 10.78
CA VAL A 473 -0.90 -12.03 11.97
C VAL A 473 -1.85 -10.86 11.74
N GLY A 474 -2.73 -10.60 12.72
CA GLY A 474 -3.67 -9.48 12.71
C GLY A 474 -3.26 -8.35 13.65
N TYR A 475 -3.52 -7.09 13.24
CA TYR A 475 -3.18 -5.88 13.99
C TYR A 475 -4.40 -4.98 14.19
N ARG A 476 -4.42 -4.19 15.28
CA ARG A 476 -5.52 -3.29 15.62
C ARG A 476 -5.45 -1.96 14.88
N SER A 477 -5.21 -2.03 13.61
CA SER A 477 -5.07 -0.93 12.64
C SER A 477 -5.82 -1.23 11.35
N GLY A 478 -5.79 -0.30 10.40
CA GLY A 478 -6.32 -0.47 9.06
C GLY A 478 -5.28 -0.95 8.04
N HIS A 479 -5.39 -0.50 6.80
CA HIS A 479 -4.58 -0.89 5.64
C HIS A 479 -3.09 -0.67 5.85
N MET A 480 -2.72 0.52 6.31
CA MET A 480 -1.35 0.83 6.77
C MET A 480 -1.24 0.51 8.26
N MET A 481 -1.26 -0.81 8.60
CA MET A 481 -1.34 -1.28 9.97
C MET A 481 -0.16 -0.80 10.83
N TYR A 482 0.92 -0.40 10.22
CA TYR A 482 2.14 0.09 10.83
C TYR A 482 2.09 1.58 11.26
N LEU A 483 1.01 2.32 10.99
CA LEU A 483 0.91 3.71 11.46
C LEU A 483 0.60 3.81 12.96
N ARG A 484 -0.08 2.83 13.53
CA ARG A 484 -0.34 2.78 14.96
C ARG A 484 0.90 2.32 15.72
N LYS A 485 1.32 3.09 16.74
CA LYS A 485 2.58 2.89 17.44
C LYS A 485 2.75 1.49 18.09
N PRO A 486 1.75 0.88 18.76
CA PRO A 486 1.89 -0.49 19.24
C PRO A 486 2.04 -1.50 18.10
N ASP A 487 1.33 -1.29 17.00
CA ASP A 487 1.30 -2.24 15.87
C ASP A 487 2.59 -2.18 15.03
N ILE A 488 3.21 -1.00 14.84
CA ILE A 488 4.50 -0.92 14.15
C ILE A 488 5.60 -1.66 14.94
N ALA A 489 5.58 -1.57 16.27
CA ALA A 489 6.55 -2.27 17.11
C ALA A 489 6.39 -3.79 16.98
N THR A 490 5.14 -4.29 17.08
CA THR A 490 4.84 -5.71 16.99
C THR A 490 5.10 -6.24 15.58
N SER A 491 4.61 -5.55 14.55
CA SER A 491 4.73 -6.01 13.16
C SER A 491 6.17 -6.06 12.64
N ASN A 492 7.01 -5.10 13.02
CA ASN A 492 8.43 -5.17 12.70
C ASN A 492 9.16 -6.27 13.50
N GLU A 493 8.72 -6.56 14.72
CA GLU A 493 9.25 -7.70 15.47
C GLU A 493 8.84 -9.04 14.83
N ASP A 494 7.63 -9.14 14.29
CA ASP A 494 7.18 -10.31 13.53
C ASP A 494 7.99 -10.46 12.23
N LEU A 495 8.33 -9.36 11.55
CA LEU A 495 9.24 -9.38 10.40
C LEU A 495 10.65 -9.89 10.78
N ARG A 496 11.20 -9.43 11.92
CA ARG A 496 12.51 -9.93 12.39
C ARG A 496 12.49 -11.42 12.63
N LYS A 497 11.51 -11.91 13.39
CA LYS A 497 11.34 -13.34 13.68
C LYS A 497 11.16 -14.14 12.40
N PHE A 498 10.39 -13.61 11.44
CA PHE A 498 10.20 -14.26 10.14
C PHE A 498 11.52 -14.36 9.36
N ILE A 499 12.28 -13.28 9.26
CA ILE A 499 13.59 -13.26 8.59
C ILE A 499 14.55 -14.24 9.30
N GLU A 500 14.66 -14.20 10.63
CA GLU A 500 15.53 -15.07 11.41
C GLU A 500 15.15 -16.57 11.29
N LYS A 501 13.84 -16.88 11.30
CA LYS A 501 13.31 -18.24 11.10
C LYS A 501 13.65 -18.80 9.73
N THR A 502 13.68 -17.96 8.70
CA THR A 502 13.75 -18.38 7.29
C THR A 502 15.14 -18.21 6.65
N ILE A 503 16.10 -17.62 7.37
CA ILE A 503 17.50 -17.65 6.95
C ILE A 503 18.00 -19.11 6.98
N THR A 504 18.52 -19.55 5.84
CA THR A 504 19.08 -20.91 5.72
C THR A 504 20.27 -21.09 6.67
N LYS A 505 20.23 -22.10 7.51
CA LYS A 505 21.35 -22.44 8.38
C LYS A 505 22.47 -23.03 7.56
N LYS A 506 23.73 -22.57 7.81
CA LYS A 506 24.91 -23.05 7.12
C LYS A 506 25.00 -24.57 7.19
N GLY A 507 25.21 -25.23 6.03
CA GLY A 507 25.39 -26.68 5.94
C GLY A 507 24.12 -27.52 5.99
N GLN A 508 22.95 -26.92 6.06
CA GLN A 508 21.67 -27.65 5.97
C GLN A 508 21.15 -27.63 4.52
N PRO A 509 20.96 -28.80 3.90
CA PRO A 509 20.36 -28.87 2.57
C PRO A 509 18.87 -28.61 2.60
N ALA A 510 18.32 -28.05 1.52
CA ALA A 510 16.88 -27.99 1.29
C ALA A 510 16.33 -29.39 1.06
N LYS A 511 15.36 -29.79 1.84
CA LYS A 511 14.65 -31.07 1.67
C LYS A 511 13.17 -30.85 1.97
N TYR A 512 12.31 -31.59 1.26
CA TYR A 512 10.90 -31.76 1.59
C TYR A 512 10.74 -32.83 2.65
#